data_febe8605bd83d1d09b5cab9da8d8acdc
#
_entry.id   febe8605bd83d1d09b5cab9da8d8acdc
#
_cell.length_a   1.000
_cell.length_b   1.000
_cell.length_c   1.000
_cell.angle_alpha   90.00
_cell.angle_beta   90.00
_cell.angle_gamma   90.00
#
_symmetry.space_group_name_H-M   'P 1'
#
loop_
_entity.id
_entity.type
_entity.pdbx_description
1 polymer ?
#
loop_
_entity_poly.entity_id
_entity_poly.type
_entity_poly.pdbx_seq_one_letter_code
_entity_poly.pdbx_strand_id
1 'polypeptide(L)'
;MIEQEDPYCLRPGESAQLLAGHPWRRFVVLGDSVAEGLCEPLEGYSDLQWADRLAAELTAAAPDLEYLNLGVSGLRAHEIRATQLAPALAFQPDLALVVGGGNDAFSARYDPDRVDRELEAMITALQTAGADVITLGMFDVSASPAIQGWLRPGLHQRMRLLSERTRALAERHGTIHVHLTTHPLSTDPDMYSSDGRHGNARSDAVAAAETIRILGAQKRRANNYTNSAQGGLS
;
A
#
# COMPACT_ATOMS: atom_id res chain seq x y z
N MET A 1 20.69 -11.89 6.25
CA MET A 1 20.51 -11.35 4.87
C MET A 1 20.36 -9.86 5.01
N ILE A 2 20.96 -9.09 4.11
CA ILE A 2 20.80 -7.63 4.09
C ILE A 2 19.85 -7.23 2.95
N GLU A 3 19.25 -6.05 3.04
CA GLU A 3 18.22 -5.57 2.12
C GLU A 3 18.66 -5.61 0.64
N GLN A 4 19.93 -5.23 0.36
CA GLN A 4 20.49 -5.22 -1.00
C GLN A 4 20.66 -6.61 -1.62
N GLU A 5 20.71 -7.66 -0.81
CA GLU A 5 20.84 -9.07 -1.24
C GLU A 5 19.51 -9.82 -1.23
N ASP A 6 18.44 -9.22 -0.67
CA ASP A 6 17.12 -9.81 -0.65
C ASP A 6 16.49 -9.73 -2.07
N PRO A 7 16.19 -10.88 -2.70
CA PRO A 7 15.66 -10.91 -4.08
C PRO A 7 14.30 -10.23 -4.23
N TYR A 8 13.57 -10.01 -3.14
CA TYR A 8 12.27 -9.33 -3.13
C TYR A 8 12.38 -7.82 -2.95
N CYS A 9 13.51 -7.32 -2.44
CA CYS A 9 13.76 -5.89 -2.31
C CYS A 9 14.22 -5.25 -3.65
N LEU A 10 14.26 -3.92 -3.69
CA LEU A 10 14.76 -3.19 -4.85
C LEU A 10 16.27 -3.40 -5.03
N ARG A 11 16.66 -3.60 -6.28
CA ARG A 11 18.07 -3.58 -6.65
C ARG A 11 18.58 -2.14 -6.74
N PRO A 12 19.89 -1.90 -6.54
CA PRO A 12 20.46 -0.58 -6.75
C PRO A 12 20.09 0.02 -8.11
N GLY A 13 19.49 1.21 -8.12
CA GLY A 13 19.06 1.91 -9.34
C GLY A 13 17.74 1.43 -9.96
N GLU A 14 17.10 0.37 -9.45
CA GLU A 14 15.83 -0.15 -9.99
C GLU A 14 14.70 0.89 -9.87
N SER A 15 14.56 1.53 -8.71
CA SER A 15 13.54 2.57 -8.49
C SER A 15 13.73 3.77 -9.43
N ALA A 16 14.97 4.24 -9.59
CA ALA A 16 15.28 5.35 -10.48
C ALA A 16 14.85 5.07 -11.93
N GLN A 17 15.02 3.84 -12.41
CA GLN A 17 14.56 3.44 -13.76
C GLN A 17 13.03 3.35 -13.85
N LEU A 18 12.39 2.78 -12.84
CA LEU A 18 10.94 2.54 -12.82
C LEU A 18 10.15 3.84 -12.68
N LEU A 19 10.63 4.76 -11.84
CA LEU A 19 9.96 6.00 -11.50
C LEU A 19 10.42 7.20 -12.35
N ALA A 20 11.43 7.08 -13.21
CA ALA A 20 11.94 8.17 -14.03
C ALA A 20 10.82 8.91 -14.76
N GLY A 21 10.65 10.23 -14.51
CA GLY A 21 9.63 11.07 -15.15
C GLY A 21 8.19 10.70 -14.77
N HIS A 22 7.94 10.21 -13.58
CA HIS A 22 6.57 10.06 -13.06
C HIS A 22 5.88 11.43 -12.93
N PRO A 23 4.54 11.51 -13.11
CA PRO A 23 3.83 12.80 -13.16
C PRO A 23 3.55 13.38 -11.77
N TRP A 24 3.57 12.57 -10.72
CA TRP A 24 3.07 12.93 -9.39
C TRP A 24 3.95 13.96 -8.69
N ARG A 25 3.30 14.90 -7.97
CA ARG A 25 3.93 15.98 -7.21
C ARG A 25 3.40 16.09 -5.79
N ARG A 26 2.23 15.51 -5.50
CA ARG A 26 1.58 15.62 -4.19
C ARG A 26 1.08 14.24 -3.76
N PHE A 27 1.87 13.56 -2.97
CA PHE A 27 1.57 12.21 -2.50
C PHE A 27 0.99 12.24 -1.08
N VAL A 28 -0.23 11.70 -0.89
CA VAL A 28 -0.88 11.56 0.41
C VAL A 28 -1.09 10.09 0.76
N VAL A 29 -0.96 9.77 2.05
CA VAL A 29 -1.22 8.44 2.60
C VAL A 29 -2.33 8.51 3.63
N LEU A 30 -3.36 7.67 3.48
CA LEU A 30 -4.46 7.48 4.41
C LEU A 30 -4.45 6.04 4.92
N GLY A 31 -4.62 5.86 6.22
CA GLY A 31 -4.77 4.53 6.78
C GLY A 31 -4.54 4.43 8.27
N ASP A 32 -4.33 3.21 8.71
CA ASP A 32 -4.10 2.83 10.10
C ASP A 32 -2.60 2.73 10.44
N SER A 33 -2.22 1.81 11.33
CA SER A 33 -0.83 1.56 11.71
C SER A 33 0.08 1.14 10.56
N VAL A 34 -0.47 0.52 9.52
CA VAL A 34 0.28 0.15 8.31
C VAL A 34 0.67 1.40 7.51
N ALA A 35 -0.19 2.41 7.48
CA ALA A 35 0.07 3.71 6.87
C ALA A 35 0.98 4.58 7.73
N GLU A 36 0.74 4.63 9.07
CA GLU A 36 1.59 5.34 10.03
C GLU A 36 3.02 4.82 10.01
N GLY A 37 3.19 3.53 9.70
CA GLY A 37 4.50 2.89 9.58
C GLY A 37 4.97 2.25 10.88
N LEU A 38 4.07 1.61 11.63
CA LEU A 38 4.49 0.80 12.77
C LEU A 38 5.20 -0.46 12.27
N CYS A 39 6.50 -0.52 12.45
CA CYS A 39 7.31 -1.68 12.14
C CYS A 39 8.43 -1.88 13.17
N GLU A 40 8.94 -3.10 13.26
CA GLU A 40 10.09 -3.43 14.10
C GLU A 40 11.38 -3.35 13.28
N PRO A 41 12.43 -2.65 13.77
CA PRO A 41 13.72 -2.63 13.11
C PRO A 41 14.29 -4.03 12.91
N LEU A 42 14.98 -4.25 11.80
CA LEU A 42 15.66 -5.50 11.48
C LEU A 42 17.09 -5.21 10.99
N GLU A 43 18.08 -5.86 11.60
CA GLU A 43 19.48 -5.68 11.21
C GLU A 43 19.68 -5.98 9.71
N GLY A 44 20.35 -5.05 9.02
CA GLY A 44 20.62 -5.13 7.59
C GLY A 44 19.55 -4.54 6.69
N TYR A 45 18.43 -4.05 7.26
CA TYR A 45 17.39 -3.32 6.54
C TYR A 45 17.29 -1.87 7.05
N SER A 46 16.89 -0.96 6.17
CA SER A 46 16.65 0.44 6.55
C SER A 46 15.44 0.54 7.51
N ASP A 47 15.49 1.46 8.47
CA ASP A 47 14.40 1.72 9.41
C ASP A 47 13.24 2.56 8.80
N LEU A 48 13.32 2.90 7.51
CA LEU A 48 12.21 3.58 6.81
C LEU A 48 11.02 2.64 6.63
N GLN A 49 9.83 3.10 6.97
CA GLN A 49 8.58 2.41 6.73
C GLN A 49 8.20 2.44 5.24
N TRP A 50 7.35 1.50 4.82
CA TRP A 50 7.04 1.30 3.40
C TRP A 50 6.49 2.53 2.68
N ALA A 51 5.60 3.32 3.31
CA ALA A 51 5.07 4.54 2.71
C ALA A 51 6.15 5.64 2.58
N ASP A 52 7.01 5.77 3.59
CA ASP A 52 8.15 6.71 3.57
C ASP A 52 9.23 6.28 2.59
N ARG A 53 9.47 4.97 2.42
CA ARG A 53 10.34 4.43 1.38
C ARG A 53 9.81 4.80 -0.01
N LEU A 54 8.51 4.62 -0.24
CA LEU A 54 7.88 5.02 -1.50
C LEU A 54 8.00 6.53 -1.74
N ALA A 55 7.74 7.35 -0.73
CA ALA A 55 7.89 8.81 -0.81
C ALA A 55 9.33 9.22 -1.11
N ALA A 56 10.32 8.59 -0.47
CA ALA A 56 11.74 8.85 -0.70
C ALA A 56 12.14 8.56 -2.16
N GLU A 57 11.71 7.42 -2.71
CA GLU A 57 12.04 7.04 -4.09
C GLU A 57 11.30 7.90 -5.14
N LEU A 58 10.06 8.31 -4.86
CA LEU A 58 9.34 9.28 -5.68
C LEU A 58 10.03 10.66 -5.65
N THR A 59 10.45 11.11 -4.46
CA THR A 59 11.19 12.38 -4.29
C THR A 59 12.55 12.33 -4.98
N ALA A 60 13.26 11.21 -4.93
CA ALA A 60 14.53 11.04 -5.64
C ALA A 60 14.37 11.17 -7.17
N ALA A 61 13.22 10.75 -7.71
CA ALA A 61 12.88 10.89 -9.13
C ALA A 61 12.26 12.26 -9.49
N ALA A 62 11.64 12.96 -8.51
CA ALA A 62 11.05 14.28 -8.66
C ALA A 62 11.22 15.09 -7.36
N PRO A 63 12.30 15.89 -7.23
CA PRO A 63 12.67 16.56 -5.98
C PRO A 63 11.65 17.60 -5.46
N ASP A 64 10.70 18.01 -6.26
CA ASP A 64 9.60 18.91 -5.92
C ASP A 64 8.35 18.20 -5.39
N LEU A 65 8.41 16.88 -5.14
CA LEU A 65 7.30 16.13 -4.58
C LEU A 65 7.02 16.56 -3.13
N GLU A 66 5.77 16.90 -2.85
CA GLU A 66 5.25 17.11 -1.50
C GLU A 66 4.66 15.79 -0.98
N TYR A 67 4.92 15.48 0.28
CA TYR A 67 4.45 14.25 0.92
C TYR A 67 3.71 14.54 2.21
N LEU A 68 2.55 13.89 2.40
CA LEU A 68 1.74 13.95 3.63
C LEU A 68 1.28 12.56 4.03
N ASN A 69 1.72 12.10 5.21
CA ASN A 69 1.21 10.87 5.81
C ASN A 69 0.20 11.21 6.92
N LEU A 70 -1.04 10.72 6.76
CA LEU A 70 -2.14 10.89 7.72
C LEU A 70 -2.42 9.62 8.53
N GLY A 71 -1.62 8.56 8.35
CA GLY A 71 -1.77 7.29 9.05
C GLY A 71 -1.83 7.44 10.57
N VAL A 72 -2.77 6.76 11.21
CA VAL A 72 -2.91 6.73 12.68
C VAL A 72 -3.27 5.32 13.12
N SER A 73 -2.44 4.77 14.00
CA SER A 73 -2.58 3.41 14.51
C SER A 73 -3.95 3.13 15.14
N GLY A 74 -4.44 1.91 14.92
CA GLY A 74 -5.67 1.40 15.56
C GLY A 74 -6.96 1.82 14.87
N LEU A 75 -6.94 2.74 13.91
CA LEU A 75 -8.15 3.20 13.23
C LEU A 75 -8.76 2.09 12.36
N ARG A 76 -10.09 2.06 12.35
CA ARG A 76 -10.92 1.26 11.42
C ARG A 76 -11.24 2.07 10.18
N ALA A 77 -11.68 1.39 9.13
CA ALA A 77 -11.96 2.02 7.84
C ALA A 77 -12.87 3.27 7.94
N HIS A 78 -13.92 3.23 8.78
CA HIS A 78 -14.82 4.37 8.96
C HIS A 78 -14.17 5.55 9.71
N GLU A 79 -13.25 5.27 10.64
CA GLU A 79 -12.52 6.29 11.39
C GLU A 79 -11.46 6.95 10.49
N ILE A 80 -10.76 6.15 9.67
CA ILE A 80 -9.85 6.65 8.63
C ILE A 80 -10.59 7.65 7.75
N ARG A 81 -11.74 7.26 7.17
CA ARG A 81 -12.54 8.16 6.33
C ARG A 81 -12.97 9.42 7.09
N ALA A 82 -13.47 9.26 8.31
CA ALA A 82 -14.01 10.39 9.08
C ALA A 82 -12.94 11.43 9.47
N THR A 83 -11.70 10.99 9.72
CA THR A 83 -10.63 11.86 10.25
C THR A 83 -9.60 12.28 9.21
N GLN A 84 -9.39 11.47 8.15
CA GLN A 84 -8.28 11.66 7.23
C GLN A 84 -8.70 12.14 5.83
N LEU A 85 -9.94 11.85 5.37
CA LEU A 85 -10.34 12.18 4.01
C LEU A 85 -10.37 13.69 3.77
N ALA A 86 -10.93 14.49 4.69
CA ALA A 86 -11.01 15.94 4.51
C ALA A 86 -9.61 16.60 4.45
N PRO A 87 -8.66 16.34 5.37
CA PRO A 87 -7.29 16.86 5.24
C PRO A 87 -6.55 16.33 4.01
N ALA A 88 -6.79 15.07 3.59
CA ALA A 88 -6.21 14.54 2.37
C ALA A 88 -6.67 15.33 1.12
N LEU A 89 -7.97 15.61 1.01
CA LEU A 89 -8.52 16.42 -0.09
C LEU A 89 -8.02 17.87 -0.05
N ALA A 90 -7.89 18.46 1.17
CA ALA A 90 -7.32 19.81 1.34
C ALA A 90 -5.85 19.88 0.89
N PHE A 91 -5.11 18.79 0.97
CA PHE A 91 -3.75 18.67 0.44
C PHE A 91 -3.70 18.66 -1.10
N GLN A 92 -4.83 18.48 -1.81
CA GLN A 92 -4.94 18.42 -3.27
C GLN A 92 -3.97 17.40 -3.91
N PRO A 93 -4.04 16.13 -3.53
CA PRO A 93 -3.12 15.11 -3.99
C PRO A 93 -3.32 14.78 -5.48
N ASP A 94 -2.24 14.43 -6.16
CA ASP A 94 -2.27 13.77 -7.47
C ASP A 94 -1.91 12.26 -7.38
N LEU A 95 -1.38 11.84 -6.22
CA LEU A 95 -1.22 10.44 -5.86
C LEU A 95 -1.72 10.23 -4.43
N ALA A 96 -2.54 9.22 -4.22
CA ALA A 96 -3.03 8.86 -2.89
C ALA A 96 -2.86 7.35 -2.64
N LEU A 97 -2.45 6.99 -1.43
CA LEU A 97 -2.43 5.63 -0.97
C LEU A 97 -3.48 5.45 0.10
N VAL A 98 -4.36 4.45 -0.07
CA VAL A 98 -5.42 4.12 0.86
C VAL A 98 -5.24 2.69 1.35
N VAL A 99 -4.99 2.55 2.65
CA VAL A 99 -4.90 1.25 3.31
C VAL A 99 -5.77 1.23 4.56
N GLY A 100 -6.57 0.18 4.74
CA GLY A 100 -7.44 0.05 5.90
C GLY A 100 -8.27 -1.21 5.88
N GLY A 101 -8.99 -1.44 6.98
CA GLY A 101 -9.81 -2.63 7.17
C GLY A 101 -9.11 -3.76 7.94
N GLY A 102 -7.80 -3.67 8.16
CA GLY A 102 -7.05 -4.63 8.98
C GLY A 102 -7.61 -4.69 10.40
N ASN A 103 -7.77 -3.55 11.07
CA ASN A 103 -8.35 -3.49 12.41
C ASN A 103 -9.84 -3.93 12.45
N ASP A 104 -10.58 -3.74 11.35
CA ASP A 104 -11.93 -4.29 11.21
C ASP A 104 -11.89 -5.81 11.16
N ALA A 105 -10.99 -6.41 10.38
CA ALA A 105 -10.83 -7.85 10.24
C ALA A 105 -10.39 -8.55 11.54
N PHE A 106 -9.67 -7.86 12.42
CA PHE A 106 -9.37 -8.35 13.78
C PHE A 106 -10.60 -8.37 14.70
N SER A 107 -11.63 -7.59 14.39
CA SER A 107 -12.84 -7.51 15.21
C SER A 107 -13.68 -8.78 15.10
N ALA A 108 -14.25 -9.24 16.23
CA ALA A 108 -15.28 -10.28 16.24
C ALA A 108 -16.57 -9.86 15.49
N ARG A 109 -16.78 -8.56 15.30
CA ARG A 109 -17.92 -7.97 14.57
C ARG A 109 -17.49 -7.45 13.19
N TYR A 110 -16.61 -8.18 12.51
CA TYR A 110 -16.17 -7.80 11.16
C TYR A 110 -17.37 -7.75 10.20
N ASP A 111 -17.57 -6.57 9.62
CA ASP A 111 -18.58 -6.31 8.57
C ASP A 111 -17.85 -5.90 7.28
N PRO A 112 -17.63 -6.83 6.35
CA PRO A 112 -16.90 -6.54 5.12
C PRO A 112 -17.63 -5.55 4.21
N ASP A 113 -18.98 -5.52 4.22
CA ASP A 113 -19.73 -4.58 3.40
C ASP A 113 -19.59 -3.14 3.91
N ARG A 114 -19.45 -2.97 5.21
CA ARG A 114 -19.13 -1.66 5.79
C ARG A 114 -17.73 -1.20 5.39
N VAL A 115 -16.74 -2.07 5.50
CA VAL A 115 -15.37 -1.74 5.10
C VAL A 115 -15.31 -1.33 3.64
N ASP A 116 -15.96 -2.07 2.74
CA ASP A 116 -16.02 -1.74 1.32
C ASP A 116 -16.61 -0.35 1.07
N ARG A 117 -17.76 -0.03 1.69
CA ARG A 117 -18.38 1.29 1.56
C ARG A 117 -17.45 2.43 1.98
N GLU A 118 -16.70 2.24 3.07
CA GLU A 118 -15.76 3.26 3.55
C GLU A 118 -14.56 3.43 2.62
N LEU A 119 -13.97 2.33 2.16
CA LEU A 119 -12.87 2.36 1.19
C LEU A 119 -13.33 2.95 -0.14
N GLU A 120 -14.47 2.52 -0.67
CA GLU A 120 -15.04 3.02 -1.92
C GLU A 120 -15.31 4.52 -1.86
N ALA A 121 -15.84 5.03 -0.75
CA ALA A 121 -16.07 6.45 -0.56
C ALA A 121 -14.76 7.27 -0.58
N MET A 122 -13.70 6.77 0.06
CA MET A 122 -12.37 7.41 0.02
C MET A 122 -11.78 7.39 -1.39
N ILE A 123 -11.78 6.24 -2.05
CA ILE A 123 -11.28 6.07 -3.42
C ILE A 123 -11.98 7.03 -4.37
N THR A 124 -13.33 7.04 -4.36
CA THR A 124 -14.14 7.87 -5.25
C THR A 124 -13.87 9.36 -5.04
N ALA A 125 -13.77 9.80 -3.78
CA ALA A 125 -13.51 11.22 -3.47
C ALA A 125 -12.12 11.66 -3.94
N LEU A 126 -11.09 10.83 -3.71
CA LEU A 126 -9.71 11.12 -4.13
C LEU A 126 -9.58 11.14 -5.67
N GLN A 127 -10.19 10.18 -6.37
CA GLN A 127 -10.22 10.15 -7.84
C GLN A 127 -10.99 11.34 -8.41
N THR A 128 -12.10 11.75 -7.78
CA THR A 128 -12.86 12.94 -8.18
C THR A 128 -12.03 14.22 -8.02
N ALA A 129 -11.13 14.25 -7.04
CA ALA A 129 -10.17 15.33 -6.85
C ALA A 129 -8.97 15.27 -7.81
N GLY A 130 -8.87 14.25 -8.66
CA GLY A 130 -7.84 14.10 -9.69
C GLY A 130 -6.65 13.22 -9.29
N ALA A 131 -6.69 12.55 -8.15
CA ALA A 131 -5.60 11.69 -7.71
C ALA A 131 -5.65 10.30 -8.35
N ASP A 132 -4.49 9.78 -8.76
CA ASP A 132 -4.29 8.34 -8.91
C ASP A 132 -4.34 7.70 -7.53
N VAL A 133 -5.08 6.60 -7.37
CA VAL A 133 -5.24 5.95 -6.08
C VAL A 133 -4.55 4.59 -6.06
N ILE A 134 -3.70 4.38 -5.05
CA ILE A 134 -3.09 3.09 -4.73
C ILE A 134 -3.92 2.43 -3.62
N THR A 135 -4.25 1.16 -3.80
CA THR A 135 -4.89 0.32 -2.78
C THR A 135 -4.03 -0.90 -2.47
N LEU A 136 -4.14 -1.42 -1.26
CA LEU A 136 -3.29 -2.50 -0.76
C LEU A 136 -4.09 -3.73 -0.30
N GLY A 137 -3.77 -4.90 -0.85
CA GLY A 137 -4.02 -6.18 -0.20
C GLY A 137 -2.84 -6.51 0.71
N MET A 138 -3.00 -6.31 2.01
CA MET A 138 -1.93 -6.47 3.02
C MET A 138 -1.40 -7.90 3.10
N PHE A 139 -0.19 -8.09 3.64
CA PHE A 139 0.29 -9.41 4.04
C PHE A 139 -0.70 -10.09 5.00
N ASP A 140 -0.79 -11.42 4.91
CA ASP A 140 -1.71 -12.19 5.75
C ASP A 140 -1.12 -12.39 7.15
N VAL A 141 -1.41 -11.46 8.04
CA VAL A 141 -0.93 -11.45 9.42
C VAL A 141 -1.34 -12.69 10.22
N SER A 142 -2.27 -13.51 9.74
CA SER A 142 -2.60 -14.79 10.40
C SER A 142 -1.43 -15.77 10.42
N ALA A 143 -0.43 -15.57 9.53
CA ALA A 143 0.80 -16.34 9.49
C ALA A 143 1.79 -15.94 10.60
N SER A 144 1.62 -14.78 11.23
CA SER A 144 2.50 -14.31 12.29
C SER A 144 2.65 -15.35 13.42
N PRO A 145 3.89 -15.61 13.90
CA PRO A 145 4.13 -16.55 15.01
C PRO A 145 3.40 -16.18 16.29
N ALA A 146 3.17 -14.88 16.54
CA ALA A 146 2.51 -14.40 17.76
C ALA A 146 0.98 -14.58 17.73
N ILE A 147 0.37 -14.89 16.58
CA ILE A 147 -1.05 -15.21 16.51
C ILE A 147 -1.30 -16.62 17.07
N GLN A 148 -2.13 -16.71 18.10
CA GLN A 148 -2.50 -17.98 18.71
C GLN A 148 -3.14 -18.93 17.70
N GLY A 149 -2.73 -20.19 17.71
CA GLY A 149 -3.10 -21.19 16.69
C GLY A 149 -4.60 -21.35 16.44
N TRP A 150 -5.41 -21.24 17.50
CA TRP A 150 -6.89 -21.34 17.39
C TRP A 150 -7.55 -20.11 16.74
N LEU A 151 -6.88 -18.95 16.70
CA LEU A 151 -7.36 -17.75 16.04
C LEU A 151 -7.02 -17.72 14.55
N ARG A 152 -5.93 -18.40 14.15
CA ARG A 152 -5.37 -18.33 12.79
C ARG A 152 -6.38 -18.62 11.69
N PRO A 153 -7.18 -19.72 11.72
CA PRO A 153 -8.07 -20.02 10.60
C PRO A 153 -9.13 -18.93 10.36
N GLY A 154 -9.73 -18.41 11.43
CA GLY A 154 -10.73 -17.36 11.33
C GLY A 154 -10.13 -16.01 10.89
N LEU A 155 -8.94 -15.67 11.34
CA LEU A 155 -8.24 -14.46 10.92
C LEU A 155 -7.80 -14.58 9.45
N HIS A 156 -7.21 -15.69 9.05
CA HIS A 156 -6.84 -15.98 7.67
C HIS A 156 -8.02 -15.78 6.71
N GLN A 157 -9.17 -16.36 7.03
CA GLN A 157 -10.38 -16.22 6.21
C GLN A 157 -10.78 -14.74 6.06
N ARG A 158 -10.75 -13.96 7.15
CA ARG A 158 -11.11 -12.54 7.12
C ARG A 158 -10.08 -11.69 6.36
N MET A 159 -8.79 -11.95 6.53
CA MET A 159 -7.72 -11.25 5.80
C MET A 159 -7.81 -11.51 4.30
N ARG A 160 -8.04 -12.76 3.90
CA ARG A 160 -8.26 -13.10 2.50
C ARG A 160 -9.50 -12.44 1.93
N LEU A 161 -10.62 -12.48 2.66
CA LEU A 161 -11.86 -11.82 2.24
C LEU A 161 -11.66 -10.31 2.06
N LEU A 162 -11.01 -9.64 3.02
CA LEU A 162 -10.66 -8.22 2.92
C LEU A 162 -9.84 -7.94 1.66
N SER A 163 -8.80 -8.73 1.42
CA SER A 163 -7.93 -8.56 0.27
C SER A 163 -8.64 -8.78 -1.06
N GLU A 164 -9.43 -9.83 -1.18
CA GLU A 164 -10.23 -10.13 -2.39
C GLU A 164 -11.23 -9.02 -2.69
N ARG A 165 -11.90 -8.48 -1.66
CA ARG A 165 -12.86 -7.39 -1.80
C ARG A 165 -12.17 -6.07 -2.16
N THR A 166 -11.04 -5.76 -1.54
CA THR A 166 -10.23 -4.57 -1.89
C THR A 166 -9.74 -4.65 -3.33
N ARG A 167 -9.31 -5.84 -3.79
CA ARG A 167 -8.93 -6.06 -5.19
C ARG A 167 -10.12 -5.85 -6.14
N ALA A 168 -11.30 -6.36 -5.79
CA ALA A 168 -12.51 -6.14 -6.59
C ALA A 168 -12.92 -4.66 -6.63
N LEU A 169 -12.77 -3.91 -5.53
CA LEU A 169 -12.92 -2.45 -5.52
C LEU A 169 -11.91 -1.79 -6.48
N ALA A 170 -10.66 -2.19 -6.39
CA ALA A 170 -9.60 -1.67 -7.26
C ALA A 170 -9.90 -1.88 -8.74
N GLU A 171 -10.36 -3.07 -9.12
CA GLU A 171 -10.76 -3.39 -10.48
C GLU A 171 -11.94 -2.52 -10.96
N ARG A 172 -12.97 -2.32 -10.13
CA ARG A 172 -14.14 -1.50 -10.47
C ARG A 172 -13.81 -0.02 -10.65
N HIS A 173 -12.91 0.50 -9.83
CA HIS A 173 -12.52 1.91 -9.83
C HIS A 173 -11.28 2.22 -10.67
N GLY A 174 -10.62 1.19 -11.22
CA GLY A 174 -9.38 1.36 -11.98
C GLY A 174 -8.22 1.89 -11.16
N THR A 175 -8.17 1.57 -9.85
CA THR A 175 -7.06 1.98 -8.98
C THR A 175 -5.82 1.12 -9.21
N ILE A 176 -4.67 1.62 -8.76
CA ILE A 176 -3.42 0.88 -8.74
C ILE A 176 -3.46 -0.06 -7.54
N HIS A 177 -3.54 -1.39 -7.77
CA HIS A 177 -3.65 -2.35 -6.67
C HIS A 177 -2.34 -3.09 -6.44
N VAL A 178 -1.86 -3.05 -5.20
CA VAL A 178 -0.69 -3.80 -4.72
C VAL A 178 -1.19 -5.00 -3.92
N HIS A 179 -0.91 -6.23 -4.37
CA HIS A 179 -1.49 -7.43 -3.79
C HIS A 179 -0.43 -8.26 -3.03
N LEU A 180 -0.26 -7.98 -1.73
CA LEU A 180 0.73 -8.66 -0.89
C LEU A 180 0.20 -9.91 -0.17
N THR A 181 -1.13 -10.09 -0.09
CA THR A 181 -1.74 -11.21 0.65
C THR A 181 -1.33 -12.58 0.10
N THR A 182 -1.10 -12.67 -1.20
CA THR A 182 -0.64 -13.91 -1.86
C THR A 182 0.83 -13.87 -2.25
N HIS A 183 1.57 -12.85 -1.80
CA HIS A 183 3.00 -12.76 -2.02
C HIS A 183 3.71 -13.98 -1.40
N PRO A 184 4.76 -14.57 -2.01
CA PRO A 184 5.46 -15.74 -1.48
C PRO A 184 5.92 -15.61 -0.02
N LEU A 185 6.28 -14.39 0.39
CA LEU A 185 6.69 -14.10 1.76
C LEU A 185 5.52 -13.84 2.73
N SER A 186 4.27 -13.82 2.28
CA SER A 186 3.12 -13.55 3.16
C SER A 186 2.96 -14.59 4.29
N THR A 187 3.48 -15.80 4.10
CA THR A 187 3.47 -16.87 5.10
C THR A 187 4.82 -17.06 5.81
N ASP A 188 5.82 -16.23 5.49
CA ASP A 188 7.14 -16.28 6.11
C ASP A 188 7.06 -15.62 7.50
N PRO A 189 7.33 -16.36 8.60
CA PRO A 189 7.29 -15.80 9.95
C PRO A 189 8.29 -14.66 10.16
N ASP A 190 9.39 -14.63 9.40
CA ASP A 190 10.43 -13.59 9.49
C ASP A 190 10.02 -12.24 8.88
N MET A 191 8.78 -12.14 8.38
CA MET A 191 8.18 -10.90 7.89
C MET A 191 7.46 -10.09 8.97
N TYR A 192 7.29 -10.66 10.17
CA TYR A 192 6.43 -10.08 11.18
C TYR A 192 7.22 -9.57 12.39
N SER A 193 6.73 -8.48 12.98
CA SER A 193 7.21 -7.94 14.24
C SER A 193 6.86 -8.86 15.41
N SER A 194 7.58 -8.69 16.52
CA SER A 194 7.37 -9.45 17.76
C SER A 194 5.98 -9.21 18.39
N ASP A 195 5.31 -8.09 18.04
CA ASP A 195 3.94 -7.77 18.49
C ASP A 195 2.86 -8.63 17.80
N GLY A 196 3.23 -9.36 16.74
CA GLY A 196 2.36 -10.27 16.00
C GLY A 196 1.27 -9.64 15.16
N ARG A 197 1.28 -8.32 14.98
CA ARG A 197 0.27 -7.57 14.22
C ARG A 197 0.85 -6.82 13.04
N HIS A 198 2.08 -6.34 13.17
CA HIS A 198 2.74 -5.51 12.20
C HIS A 198 3.85 -6.28 11.49
N GLY A 199 4.24 -5.79 10.36
CA GLY A 199 5.44 -6.23 9.68
C GLY A 199 6.70 -5.68 10.36
N ASN A 200 7.86 -6.22 9.99
CA ASN A 200 9.16 -5.67 10.35
C ASN A 200 9.78 -4.91 9.16
N ALA A 201 10.98 -4.36 9.32
CA ALA A 201 11.65 -3.58 8.28
C ALA A 201 11.86 -4.34 6.95
N ARG A 202 11.94 -5.69 6.96
CA ARG A 202 11.97 -6.50 5.75
C ARG A 202 10.63 -6.45 5.02
N SER A 203 9.51 -6.58 5.73
CA SER A 203 8.18 -6.50 5.12
C SER A 203 7.92 -5.14 4.49
N ASP A 204 8.38 -4.07 5.12
CA ASP A 204 8.25 -2.71 4.59
C ASP A 204 9.10 -2.51 3.34
N ALA A 205 10.33 -3.04 3.31
CA ALA A 205 11.18 -3.00 2.13
C ALA A 205 10.55 -3.75 0.94
N VAL A 206 9.99 -4.94 1.18
CA VAL A 206 9.31 -5.75 0.16
C VAL A 206 8.03 -5.06 -0.32
N ALA A 207 7.21 -4.51 0.58
CA ALA A 207 5.98 -3.80 0.21
C ALA A 207 6.28 -2.56 -0.64
N ALA A 208 7.32 -1.81 -0.31
CA ALA A 208 7.78 -0.66 -1.10
C ALA A 208 8.28 -1.11 -2.49
N ALA A 209 9.09 -2.17 -2.56
CA ALA A 209 9.59 -2.70 -3.82
C ALA A 209 8.46 -3.12 -4.77
N GLU A 210 7.49 -3.89 -4.27
CA GLU A 210 6.32 -4.31 -5.06
C GLU A 210 5.48 -3.12 -5.52
N THR A 211 5.27 -2.13 -4.65
CA THR A 211 4.54 -0.90 -4.99
C THR A 211 5.24 -0.15 -6.12
N ILE A 212 6.55 0.06 -6.03
CA ILE A 212 7.35 0.76 -7.04
C ILE A 212 7.37 0.00 -8.37
N ARG A 213 7.47 -1.32 -8.36
CA ARG A 213 7.40 -2.16 -9.57
C ARG A 213 6.07 -2.03 -10.28
N ILE A 214 4.96 -1.99 -9.53
CA ILE A 214 3.61 -1.80 -10.07
C ILE A 214 3.45 -0.40 -10.65
N LEU A 215 3.88 0.65 -9.96
CA LEU A 215 3.86 2.02 -10.48
C LEU A 215 4.65 2.15 -11.79
N GLY A 216 5.84 1.57 -11.85
CA GLY A 216 6.65 1.54 -13.08
C GLY A 216 5.99 0.77 -14.23
N ALA A 217 5.24 -0.30 -13.94
CA ALA A 217 4.49 -1.05 -14.95
C ALA A 217 3.30 -0.26 -15.51
N GLN A 218 2.56 0.46 -14.64
CA GLN A 218 1.44 1.33 -15.04
C GLN A 218 1.91 2.44 -16.00
N LYS A 219 2.99 3.11 -15.63
CA LYS A 219 3.59 4.16 -16.45
C LYS A 219 4.01 3.67 -17.84
N ARG A 220 4.62 2.48 -17.94
CA ARG A 220 4.98 1.89 -19.25
C ARG A 220 3.75 1.62 -20.11
N ARG A 221 2.63 1.18 -19.53
CA ARG A 221 1.37 0.97 -20.24
C ARG A 221 0.82 2.29 -20.79
N ALA A 222 0.76 3.34 -19.97
CA ALA A 222 0.29 4.66 -20.38
C ALA A 222 1.11 5.22 -21.57
N ASN A 223 2.44 5.14 -21.50
CA ASN A 223 3.33 5.60 -22.57
C ASN A 223 3.15 4.82 -23.88
N ASN A 224 2.92 3.51 -23.82
CA ASN A 224 2.69 2.68 -24.99
C ASN A 224 1.36 3.03 -25.69
N TYR A 225 0.30 3.34 -24.93
CA TYR A 225 -0.99 3.79 -25.50
C TYR A 225 -0.85 5.13 -26.21
N THR A 226 -0.12 6.08 -25.63
CA THR A 226 0.10 7.42 -26.22
C THR A 226 0.90 7.32 -27.53
N ASN A 227 1.95 6.51 -27.57
CA ASN A 227 2.77 6.31 -28.76
C ASN A 227 2.01 5.57 -29.89
N SER A 228 1.17 4.60 -29.54
CA SER A 228 0.35 3.88 -30.53
C SER A 228 -0.74 4.76 -31.15
N ALA A 229 -1.30 5.68 -30.38
CA ALA A 229 -2.30 6.66 -30.86
C ALA A 229 -1.68 7.71 -31.81
N GLN A 230 -0.42 8.07 -31.62
CA GLN A 230 0.28 9.04 -32.48
C GLN A 230 0.85 8.40 -33.77
N GLY A 231 1.20 7.11 -33.76
CA GLY A 231 1.73 6.38 -34.90
C GLY A 231 0.67 5.93 -35.93
N GLY A 232 -0.61 6.06 -35.63
CA GLY A 232 -1.73 5.68 -36.52
C GLY A 232 -2.26 6.81 -37.41
N LEU A 233 -1.63 7.99 -37.41
CA LEU A 233 -2.03 9.19 -38.16
C LEU A 233 -1.03 9.56 -39.28
N SER A 234 -0.15 8.64 -39.65
CA SER A 234 0.81 8.87 -40.76
C SER A 234 0.47 8.06 -41.99
#